data_d0d85787bf5be304a715f19c95366fda
#
_entry.id   d0d85787bf5be304a715f19c95366fda
#
_cell.length_a   1.000
_cell.length_b   1.000
_cell.length_c   1.000
_cell.angle_alpha   90.00
_cell.angle_beta   90.00
_cell.angle_gamma   90.00
#
_symmetry.space_group_name_H-M   'P 1'
#
loop_
_entity.id
_entity.type
_entity.pdbx_description
1 polymer ?
#
loop_
_entity_poly.entity_id
_entity_poly.type
_entity_poly.pdbx_seq_one_letter_code
_entity_poly.pdbx_strand_id
1 'polypeptide(L)'
;MKVENIKFKAKNTLDGTWVQGDLIHKEDGKIAILRNGFNVSDVDPSTVCQYTGLKDCEGNELYEHDVIKNYPFIPSEIVWSEELSGYYLTHANGKIYEKPLGYYLSLGKFIVVGNKFDRRNSV
;
A
#
# COMPACT_ATOMS: atom_id res chain seq x y z
N MET A 1 0.75 -15.74 -7.88
CA MET A 1 1.03 -14.31 -8.06
C MET A 1 2.15 -14.13 -9.07
N LYS A 2 1.98 -13.21 -9.99
CA LYS A 2 3.01 -12.93 -10.99
C LYS A 2 4.20 -12.21 -10.37
N VAL A 3 5.41 -12.56 -10.79
CA VAL A 3 6.64 -11.99 -10.22
C VAL A 3 6.68 -10.48 -10.37
N GLU A 4 6.23 -9.94 -11.50
CA GLU A 4 6.20 -8.50 -11.72
C GLU A 4 5.27 -7.74 -10.77
N ASN A 5 4.39 -8.46 -10.06
CA ASN A 5 3.50 -7.87 -9.06
C ASN A 5 4.09 -7.92 -7.65
N ILE A 6 5.26 -8.50 -7.47
CA ILE A 6 5.94 -8.53 -6.17
C ILE A 6 6.81 -7.29 -6.08
N LYS A 7 6.25 -6.24 -5.52
CA LYS A 7 6.96 -4.96 -5.38
C LYS A 7 6.40 -4.18 -4.20
N PHE A 8 7.12 -3.17 -3.79
CA PHE A 8 6.88 -2.44 -2.56
C PHE A 8 7.03 -0.95 -2.79
N LYS A 9 6.42 -0.15 -1.94
CA LYS A 9 6.71 1.27 -1.82
C LYS A 9 6.97 1.61 -0.36
N ALA A 10 7.80 2.62 -0.13
CA ALA A 10 8.09 3.11 1.21
C ALA A 10 8.61 4.54 1.09
N LYS A 11 8.66 5.25 2.23
CA LYS A 11 9.20 6.61 2.25
C LYS A 11 10.70 6.56 2.47
N ASN A 12 11.46 7.26 1.61
CA ASN A 12 12.90 7.29 1.78
C ASN A 12 13.27 8.15 2.99
N THR A 13 14.40 7.83 3.61
CA THR A 13 14.81 8.48 4.86
C THR A 13 15.34 9.90 4.66
N LEU A 14 15.69 10.28 3.44
CA LEU A 14 16.29 11.59 3.17
C LEU A 14 15.25 12.71 3.14
N ASP A 15 14.16 12.51 2.40
CA ASP A 15 13.19 13.59 2.19
C ASP A 15 11.74 13.15 2.41
N GLY A 16 11.51 11.89 2.76
CA GLY A 16 10.18 11.38 3.03
C GLY A 16 9.30 11.16 1.80
N THR A 17 9.86 11.23 0.59
CA THR A 17 9.09 10.93 -0.61
C THR A 17 8.93 9.44 -0.82
N TRP A 18 7.87 9.05 -1.52
CA TRP A 18 7.64 7.65 -1.85
C TRP A 18 8.62 7.16 -2.90
N VAL A 19 9.15 5.95 -2.69
CA VAL A 19 9.93 5.22 -3.69
C VAL A 19 9.35 3.84 -3.87
N GLN A 20 9.42 3.31 -5.08
CA GLN A 20 8.86 2.00 -5.42
C GLN A 20 9.96 1.11 -5.99
N GLY A 21 9.86 -0.18 -5.75
CA GLY A 21 10.75 -1.17 -6.32
C GLY A 21 10.86 -2.42 -5.46
N ASP A 22 12.01 -3.05 -5.54
CA ASP A 22 12.30 -4.29 -4.83
C ASP A 22 12.78 -4.00 -3.42
N LEU A 23 12.25 -4.75 -2.46
CA LEU A 23 12.62 -4.59 -1.05
C LEU A 23 13.93 -5.31 -0.78
N ILE A 24 14.85 -4.62 -0.10
CA ILE A 24 16.14 -5.17 0.28
C ILE A 24 16.30 -5.12 1.79
N HIS A 25 16.66 -6.27 2.39
CA HIS A 25 17.09 -6.34 3.78
C HIS A 25 18.61 -6.29 3.79
N LYS A 26 19.16 -5.18 4.29
CA LYS A 26 20.61 -4.99 4.33
C LYS A 26 21.21 -5.68 5.55
N GLU A 27 22.50 -6.01 5.47
CA GLU A 27 23.18 -6.73 6.56
C GLU A 27 23.20 -5.95 7.87
N ASP A 28 23.19 -4.63 7.80
CA ASP A 28 23.20 -3.78 9.00
C ASP A 28 21.80 -3.64 9.63
N GLY A 29 20.81 -4.36 9.12
CA GLY A 29 19.44 -4.31 9.62
C GLY A 29 18.59 -3.23 8.99
N LYS A 30 19.15 -2.39 8.14
CA LYS A 30 18.39 -1.35 7.44
C LYS A 30 17.59 -1.95 6.30
N ILE A 31 16.50 -1.27 5.96
CA ILE A 31 15.63 -1.65 4.85
C ILE A 31 15.82 -0.62 3.73
N ALA A 32 15.86 -1.09 2.50
CA ALA A 32 16.02 -0.25 1.33
C ALA A 32 15.13 -0.70 0.20
N ILE A 33 14.96 0.16 -0.79
CA ILE A 33 14.25 -0.17 -2.03
C ILE A 33 15.18 0.06 -3.20
N LEU A 34 15.27 -0.96 -4.05
CA LEU A 34 16.02 -0.91 -5.30
C LEU A 34 15.08 -0.47 -6.42
N ARG A 35 15.43 0.63 -7.08
CA ARG A 35 14.66 1.16 -8.21
C ARG A 35 15.46 1.00 -9.49
N ASN A 36 14.77 0.66 -10.58
CA ASN A 36 15.38 0.62 -11.93
C ASN A 36 16.63 -0.25 -12.02
N GLY A 37 16.75 -1.25 -11.13
CA GLY A 37 17.86 -2.19 -11.17
C GLY A 37 19.19 -1.71 -10.58
N PHE A 38 19.31 -0.42 -10.23
CA PHE A 38 20.60 0.07 -9.68
C PHE A 38 20.50 1.23 -8.69
N ASN A 39 19.37 1.88 -8.56
CA ASN A 39 19.20 2.98 -7.58
C ASN A 39 18.67 2.43 -6.27
N VAL A 40 19.46 2.49 -5.21
CA VAL A 40 19.09 1.99 -3.88
C VAL A 40 18.81 3.18 -2.96
N SER A 41 17.65 3.16 -2.31
CA SER A 41 17.27 4.19 -1.35
C SER A 41 16.95 3.54 -0.01
N ASP A 42 17.58 4.01 1.07
CA ASP A 42 17.19 3.60 2.42
C ASP A 42 15.81 4.17 2.72
N VAL A 43 14.96 3.35 3.32
CA VAL A 43 13.57 3.73 3.59
C VAL A 43 13.22 3.53 5.05
N ASP A 44 12.17 4.23 5.49
CA ASP A 44 11.61 4.06 6.83
C ASP A 44 10.84 2.73 6.85
N PRO A 45 11.30 1.74 7.65
CA PRO A 45 10.67 0.42 7.67
C PRO A 45 9.19 0.45 8.05
N SER A 46 8.78 1.43 8.85
CA SER A 46 7.39 1.52 9.29
C SER A 46 6.44 1.92 8.16
N THR A 47 6.98 2.42 7.05
CA THR A 47 6.17 2.88 5.90
C THR A 47 6.14 1.89 4.74
N VAL A 48 6.76 0.72 4.90
CA VAL A 48 6.81 -0.27 3.82
C VAL A 48 5.41 -0.81 3.54
N CYS A 49 5.00 -0.70 2.29
CA CYS A 49 3.69 -1.16 1.81
C CYS A 49 3.90 -2.09 0.62
N GLN A 50 3.32 -3.27 0.68
CA GLN A 50 3.40 -4.22 -0.44
C GLN A 50 2.29 -3.94 -1.44
N TYR A 51 2.60 -4.08 -2.73
CA TYR A 51 1.59 -4.03 -3.79
C TYR A 51 0.62 -5.21 -3.61
N THR A 52 -0.68 -4.91 -3.61
CA THR A 52 -1.71 -5.94 -3.41
C THR A 52 -1.89 -6.84 -4.62
N GLY A 53 -1.37 -6.46 -5.78
CA GLY A 53 -1.62 -7.14 -7.05
C GLY A 53 -2.88 -6.65 -7.74
N LEU A 54 -3.61 -5.72 -7.12
CA LEU A 54 -4.88 -5.21 -7.64
C LEU A 54 -4.77 -3.73 -7.98
N LYS A 55 -5.64 -3.27 -8.86
CA LYS A 55 -5.70 -1.87 -9.28
C LYS A 55 -7.08 -1.31 -9.02
N ASP A 56 -7.14 0.01 -8.88
CA ASP A 56 -8.43 0.69 -8.78
C ASP A 56 -9.08 0.80 -10.17
N CYS A 57 -10.27 1.41 -10.23
CA CYS A 57 -11.02 1.48 -11.48
C CYS A 57 -10.37 2.38 -12.52
N GLU A 58 -9.39 3.21 -12.13
CA GLU A 58 -8.65 4.09 -13.03
C GLU A 58 -7.28 3.51 -13.42
N GLY A 59 -7.00 2.28 -13.00
CA GLY A 59 -5.74 1.61 -13.32
C GLY A 59 -4.59 1.91 -12.39
N ASN A 60 -4.83 2.60 -11.27
CA ASN A 60 -3.80 2.88 -10.28
C ASN A 60 -3.53 1.64 -9.43
N GLU A 61 -2.27 1.33 -9.20
CA GLU A 61 -1.88 0.23 -8.35
C GLU A 61 -2.26 0.49 -6.91
N LEU A 62 -2.77 -0.55 -6.24
CA LEU A 62 -3.19 -0.45 -4.84
C LEU A 62 -2.19 -1.17 -3.94
N TYR A 63 -1.70 -0.46 -2.93
CA TYR A 63 -0.73 -0.95 -1.96
C TYR A 63 -1.37 -1.08 -0.58
N GLU A 64 -0.79 -1.90 0.25
CA GLU A 64 -1.14 -1.97 1.67
C GLU A 64 -1.12 -0.56 2.26
N HIS A 65 -2.09 -0.25 3.11
CA HIS A 65 -2.28 1.06 3.75
C HIS A 65 -2.75 2.17 2.82
N ASP A 66 -2.97 1.88 1.53
CA ASP A 66 -3.65 2.85 0.67
C ASP A 66 -5.09 3.03 1.15
N VAL A 67 -5.59 4.26 1.00
CA VAL A 67 -6.96 4.61 1.32
C VAL A 67 -7.73 4.74 0.02
N ILE A 68 -8.81 4.00 -0.10
CA ILE A 68 -9.64 4.02 -1.30
C ILE A 68 -11.06 4.45 -0.97
N LYS A 69 -11.74 5.00 -1.95
CA LYS A 69 -13.07 5.55 -1.77
C LYS A 69 -13.98 5.18 -2.94
N ASN A 70 -15.21 4.83 -2.61
CA ASN A 70 -16.30 4.63 -3.58
C ASN A 70 -17.42 5.59 -3.17
N TYR A 71 -17.56 6.70 -3.90
CA TYR A 71 -18.59 7.68 -3.59
C TYR A 71 -19.98 7.04 -3.64
N PRO A 72 -20.89 7.29 -2.68
CA PRO A 72 -20.81 8.29 -1.59
C PRO A 72 -20.28 7.73 -0.25
N PHE A 73 -19.66 6.57 -0.25
CA PHE A 73 -19.22 5.90 0.96
C PHE A 73 -17.95 6.54 1.52
N ILE A 74 -17.70 6.29 2.82
CA ILE A 74 -16.51 6.82 3.48
C ILE A 74 -15.25 6.09 2.99
N PRO A 75 -14.08 6.76 3.02
CA PRO A 75 -12.85 6.10 2.63
C PRO A 75 -12.51 4.93 3.56
N SER A 76 -11.85 3.93 3.01
CA SER A 76 -11.41 2.74 3.74
C SER A 76 -9.94 2.49 3.48
N GLU A 77 -9.22 2.04 4.50
CA GLU A 77 -7.81 1.68 4.39
C GLU A 77 -7.69 0.21 4.02
N ILE A 78 -6.74 -0.09 3.13
CA ILE A 78 -6.38 -1.47 2.78
C ILE A 78 -5.39 -1.98 3.83
N VAL A 79 -5.70 -3.11 4.46
CA VAL A 79 -4.83 -3.72 5.47
C VAL A 79 -4.57 -5.17 5.14
N TRP A 80 -3.40 -5.67 5.55
CA TRP A 80 -3.09 -7.08 5.51
C TRP A 80 -3.60 -7.74 6.78
N SER A 81 -4.35 -8.83 6.64
CA SER A 81 -4.78 -9.63 7.78
C SER A 81 -3.86 -10.84 7.93
N GLU A 82 -3.08 -10.87 9.01
CA GLU A 82 -2.23 -12.03 9.31
C GLU A 82 -3.09 -13.28 9.55
N GLU A 83 -4.21 -13.10 10.21
CA GLU A 83 -5.11 -14.21 10.54
C GLU A 83 -5.71 -14.86 9.29
N LEU A 84 -6.14 -14.03 8.33
CA LEU A 84 -6.83 -14.50 7.13
C LEU A 84 -5.91 -14.60 5.91
N SER A 85 -4.66 -14.17 6.04
CA SER A 85 -3.66 -14.18 4.95
C SER A 85 -4.18 -13.49 3.68
N GLY A 86 -4.64 -12.26 3.83
CA GLY A 86 -5.15 -11.54 2.69
C GLY A 86 -5.33 -10.06 2.96
N TYR A 87 -5.64 -9.32 1.89
CA TYR A 87 -5.90 -7.89 1.97
C TYR A 87 -7.38 -7.63 2.14
N TYR A 88 -7.71 -6.74 3.06
CA TYR A 88 -9.09 -6.41 3.42
C TYR A 88 -9.24 -4.91 3.55
N LEU A 89 -10.49 -4.44 3.43
CA LEU A 89 -10.84 -3.06 3.76
C LEU A 89 -11.25 -2.96 5.22
N THR A 90 -11.07 -1.78 5.80
CA THR A 90 -11.45 -1.53 7.20
C THR A 90 -12.64 -0.61 7.29
N HIS A 91 -13.47 -0.84 8.34
CA HIS A 91 -14.49 0.11 8.77
C HIS A 91 -13.85 1.21 9.62
N ALA A 92 -14.61 2.28 9.87
CA ALA A 92 -14.15 3.39 10.71
C ALA A 92 -13.74 2.96 12.12
N ASN A 93 -14.32 1.88 12.63
CA ASN A 93 -13.99 1.34 13.96
C ASN A 93 -12.78 0.40 13.97
N GLY A 94 -12.10 0.25 12.84
CA GLY A 94 -10.93 -0.61 12.71
C GLY A 94 -11.20 -2.06 12.39
N LYS A 95 -12.47 -2.48 12.40
CA LYS A 95 -12.81 -3.85 12.01
C LYS A 95 -12.70 -4.02 10.51
N ILE A 96 -12.26 -5.20 10.09
CA ILE A 96 -12.15 -5.50 8.65
C ILE A 96 -13.51 -5.88 8.07
N TYR A 97 -13.65 -5.64 6.76
CA TYR A 97 -14.83 -6.06 6.01
C TYR A 97 -14.86 -7.59 5.94
N GLU A 98 -16.05 -8.13 5.70
CA GLU A 98 -16.27 -9.58 5.69
C GLU A 98 -15.55 -10.28 4.54
N LYS A 99 -15.52 -9.66 3.36
CA LYS A 99 -14.91 -10.25 2.17
C LYS A 99 -13.55 -9.63 1.88
N PRO A 100 -12.67 -10.33 1.14
CA PRO A 100 -11.39 -9.75 0.74
C PRO A 100 -11.54 -8.59 -0.22
N LEU A 101 -10.47 -7.80 -0.33
CA LEU A 101 -10.43 -6.58 -1.13
C LEU A 101 -10.97 -6.80 -2.56
N GLY A 102 -10.52 -7.85 -3.25
CA GLY A 102 -10.92 -8.09 -4.64
C GLY A 102 -12.42 -8.21 -4.84
N TYR A 103 -13.12 -8.73 -3.84
CA TYR A 103 -14.57 -8.85 -3.89
C TYR A 103 -15.23 -7.48 -4.06
N TYR A 104 -14.82 -6.50 -3.23
CA TYR A 104 -15.43 -5.17 -3.28
C TYR A 104 -15.02 -4.40 -4.53
N LEU A 105 -13.79 -4.59 -4.99
CA LEU A 105 -13.34 -3.94 -6.23
C LEU A 105 -14.13 -4.42 -7.43
N SER A 106 -14.65 -5.65 -7.40
CA SER A 106 -15.48 -6.17 -8.49
C SER A 106 -16.91 -5.62 -8.47
N LEU A 107 -17.35 -5.10 -7.32
CA LEU A 107 -18.72 -4.62 -7.15
C LEU A 107 -18.90 -3.13 -7.37
N GLY A 108 -17.86 -2.34 -7.22
CA GLY A 108 -17.96 -0.89 -7.26
C GLY A 108 -16.74 -0.24 -7.85
N LYS A 109 -16.84 1.09 -8.05
CA LYS A 109 -15.76 1.89 -8.61
C LYS A 109 -15.00 2.58 -7.49
N PHE A 110 -13.94 1.94 -7.04
CA PHE A 110 -13.08 2.50 -6.00
C PHE A 110 -11.88 3.19 -6.65
N ILE A 111 -11.48 4.32 -6.07
CA ILE A 111 -10.26 5.03 -6.48
C ILE A 111 -9.39 5.26 -5.26
N VAL A 112 -8.08 5.22 -5.46
CA VAL A 112 -7.14 5.53 -4.40
C VAL A 112 -7.12 7.04 -4.18
N VAL A 113 -7.21 7.47 -2.92
CA VAL A 113 -7.23 8.89 -2.56
C VAL A 113 -6.07 9.29 -1.66
N GLY A 114 -5.27 8.33 -1.22
CA GLY A 114 -4.11 8.60 -0.37
C GLY A 114 -3.57 7.32 0.24
N ASN A 115 -2.71 7.49 1.24
CA ASN A 115 -2.12 6.40 1.99
C ASN A 115 -2.01 6.82 3.45
N LYS A 116 -2.12 5.86 4.36
CA LYS A 116 -2.02 6.10 5.80
C LYS A 116 -0.79 6.94 6.18
N PHE A 117 0.32 6.75 5.47
CA PHE A 117 1.58 7.40 5.78
C PHE A 117 1.82 8.69 5.01
N ASP A 118 0.86 9.17 4.22
CA ASP A 118 0.99 10.44 3.53
C ASP A 118 1.13 11.56 4.55
N ARG A 119 2.03 12.49 4.23
CA ARG A 119 2.26 13.63 5.08
C ARG A 119 1.02 14.52 5.04
N ARG A 120 0.41 14.72 6.20
CA ARG A 120 -0.63 15.73 6.32
C ARG A 120 0.03 17.09 6.33
N ASN A 121 -0.54 18.02 5.57
CA ASN A 121 -0.15 19.41 5.73
C ASN A 121 -0.52 19.82 7.13
N SER A 122 0.49 19.97 7.98
CA SER A 122 0.21 20.52 9.28
C SER A 122 -0.17 21.97 9.13
N VAL A 123 -1.18 22.26 9.76
CA VAL A 123 -1.69 23.61 9.79
C VAL A 123 -1.14 24.27 11.02
#